data_dc2940cadaf2662762f0175430073172
#
_entry.id   dc2940cadaf2662762f0175430073172
#
_cell.length_a   1.000
_cell.length_b   1.000
_cell.length_c   1.000
_cell.angle_alpha   90.00
_cell.angle_beta   90.00
_cell.angle_gamma   90.00
#
_symmetry.space_group_name_H-M   'P 1'
#
loop_
_entity.id
_entity.type
_entity.pdbx_description
1 polymer ?
#
loop_
_entity_poly.entity_id
_entity_poly.type
_entity_poly.pdbx_seq_one_letter_code
_entity_poly.pdbx_strand_id
1 'polypeptide(L)'
;MPRLSQDRNLPVAITNLRLCSALQYCGALGVANAFDKSSAEYLYIYDDSKLGYTDWTDVAPEFVSKCFVATNPNNNTIVLLPLDHRILTGKSVVAGGICDGMLLTEKEMCLIEFKTNVTSSNYQTIVQRANDAIDQLWHTFDDIIKPKCTTQSIAGQPIDVEQMLSIEFYVVYDKDLEVTGVNSELMDLQTQFLTDKSHPLYFDNGKTFL
;
A
#
# COMPACT_ATOMS: atom_id res chain seq x y z
N MET A 1 2.37 25.78 -6.40
CA MET A 1 2.34 24.43 -5.83
C MET A 1 3.73 23.86 -5.88
N PRO A 2 4.33 23.40 -4.79
CA PRO A 2 5.60 22.68 -4.85
C PRO A 2 5.37 21.41 -5.68
N ARG A 3 6.14 21.22 -6.73
CA ARG A 3 6.08 20.02 -7.55
C ARG A 3 7.07 19.03 -6.96
N LEU A 4 6.65 17.82 -6.61
CA LEU A 4 7.55 16.72 -6.25
C LEU A 4 8.69 16.55 -7.26
N SER A 5 8.46 16.90 -8.53
CA SER A 5 9.46 16.90 -9.60
C SER A 5 10.62 17.87 -9.43
N GLN A 6 10.62 18.72 -8.41
CA GLN A 6 11.72 19.69 -8.13
C GLN A 6 12.67 19.20 -7.05
N ASP A 7 12.35 18.14 -6.34
CA ASP A 7 13.27 17.53 -5.36
C ASP A 7 14.32 16.70 -6.12
N ARG A 8 15.57 17.15 -6.07
CA ARG A 8 16.72 16.45 -6.68
C ARG A 8 17.09 15.13 -5.99
N ASN A 9 16.48 14.84 -4.83
CA ASN A 9 16.71 13.65 -4.01
C ASN A 9 15.54 12.68 -4.03
N LEU A 10 14.72 12.69 -5.08
CA LEU A 10 13.63 11.72 -5.23
C LEU A 10 14.18 10.30 -5.24
N PRO A 11 13.56 9.37 -4.51
CA PRO A 11 13.89 7.95 -4.61
C PRO A 11 13.76 7.46 -6.06
N VAL A 12 14.65 6.55 -6.44
CA VAL A 12 14.69 5.97 -7.79
C VAL A 12 13.35 5.33 -8.13
N ALA A 13 12.74 4.62 -7.20
CA ALA A 13 11.42 4.01 -7.36
C ALA A 13 10.34 5.03 -7.76
N ILE A 14 10.29 6.20 -7.11
CA ILE A 14 9.36 7.29 -7.46
C ILE A 14 9.65 7.82 -8.87
N THR A 15 10.93 7.95 -9.21
CA THR A 15 11.37 8.51 -10.50
C THR A 15 11.07 7.54 -11.65
N ASN A 16 11.36 6.26 -11.46
CA ASN A 16 11.15 5.22 -12.48
C ASN A 16 9.69 5.07 -12.88
N LEU A 17 8.77 5.21 -11.94
CA LEU A 17 7.32 5.15 -12.21
C LEU A 17 6.72 6.51 -12.55
N ARG A 18 7.50 7.57 -12.52
CA ARG A 18 7.02 8.94 -12.69
C ARG A 18 5.82 9.28 -11.80
N LEU A 19 5.78 8.75 -10.59
CA LEU A 19 4.63 8.85 -9.69
C LEU A 19 4.23 10.29 -9.39
N CYS A 20 5.19 11.20 -9.28
CA CYS A 20 4.89 12.62 -9.09
C CYS A 20 4.05 13.24 -10.21
N SER A 21 4.24 12.76 -11.43
CA SER A 21 3.43 13.20 -12.58
C SER A 21 2.16 12.38 -12.71
N ALA A 22 2.25 11.06 -12.51
CA ALA A 22 1.14 10.12 -12.62
C ALA A 22 0.00 10.45 -11.65
N LEU A 23 0.32 10.72 -10.39
CA LEU A 23 -0.66 10.93 -9.31
C LEU A 23 -1.01 12.42 -9.05
N GLN A 24 -0.36 13.37 -9.73
CA GLN A 24 -0.55 14.82 -9.48
C GLN A 24 -2.01 15.30 -9.59
N TYR A 25 -2.85 14.62 -10.37
CA TYR A 25 -4.27 14.94 -10.57
C TYR A 25 -5.19 14.23 -9.59
N CYS A 26 -4.65 13.40 -8.70
CA CYS A 26 -5.43 12.60 -7.75
C CYS A 26 -5.53 13.25 -6.36
N GLY A 27 -5.08 14.49 -6.19
CA GLY A 27 -5.18 15.21 -4.92
C GLY A 27 -3.85 15.82 -4.48
N ALA A 28 -3.52 15.71 -3.21
CA ALA A 28 -2.56 16.53 -2.47
C ALA A 28 -1.05 16.36 -2.83
N LEU A 29 -0.69 15.82 -3.97
CA LEU A 29 0.72 15.74 -4.43
C LEU A 29 1.42 17.09 -4.61
N GLY A 30 0.77 18.19 -4.25
CA GLY A 30 1.40 19.50 -4.15
C GLY A 30 1.89 19.84 -2.75
N VAL A 31 1.74 18.93 -1.79
CA VAL A 31 2.20 19.11 -0.41
C VAL A 31 3.63 18.63 -0.33
N ALA A 32 4.54 19.45 0.19
CA ALA A 32 5.86 19.01 0.61
C ALA A 32 5.65 17.82 1.56
N ASN A 33 6.36 16.71 1.31
CA ASN A 33 6.26 15.45 2.08
C ASN A 33 4.97 14.64 1.85
N ALA A 34 4.50 14.51 0.61
CA ALA A 34 3.43 13.57 0.27
C ALA A 34 3.86 12.10 0.46
N PHE A 35 5.14 11.81 0.46
CA PHE A 35 5.74 10.51 0.76
C PHE A 35 6.86 10.66 1.78
N ASP A 36 7.23 9.57 2.42
CA ASP A 36 8.40 9.47 3.28
C ASP A 36 9.33 8.35 2.80
N LYS A 37 10.59 8.32 3.23
CA LYS A 37 11.57 7.31 2.88
C LYS A 37 12.45 6.94 4.06
N SER A 38 12.78 5.66 4.16
CA SER A 38 13.69 5.14 5.18
C SER A 38 14.53 3.99 4.64
N SER A 39 15.66 3.73 5.27
CA SER A 39 16.49 2.54 5.07
C SER A 39 16.71 1.78 6.38
N ALA A 40 15.90 2.02 7.38
CA ALA A 40 15.94 1.30 8.65
C ALA A 40 15.70 -0.20 8.44
N GLU A 41 16.31 -1.02 9.30
CA GLU A 41 16.18 -2.48 9.25
C GLU A 41 14.74 -2.93 9.54
N TYR A 42 14.04 -2.22 10.42
CA TYR A 42 12.64 -2.47 10.75
C TYR A 42 11.85 -1.18 10.60
N LEU A 43 10.69 -1.30 9.95
CA LEU A 43 9.72 -0.22 9.85
C LEU A 43 8.35 -0.77 10.26
N TYR A 44 7.67 -0.06 11.13
CA TYR A 44 6.35 -0.38 11.65
C TYR A 44 5.35 0.57 11.05
N ILE A 45 4.57 0.10 10.08
CA ILE A 45 3.59 0.87 9.31
C ILE A 45 2.22 0.65 9.96
N TYR A 46 1.44 1.71 10.13
CA TYR A 46 0.14 1.68 10.80
C TYR A 46 -0.80 2.75 10.27
N ASP A 47 -2.10 2.51 10.42
CA ASP A 47 -3.11 3.54 10.21
C ASP A 47 -3.19 4.45 11.44
N ASP A 48 -2.77 5.73 11.29
CA ASP A 48 -2.76 6.70 12.37
C ASP A 48 -4.10 7.46 12.43
N SER A 49 -4.94 7.09 13.38
CA SER A 49 -6.25 7.71 13.59
C SER A 49 -6.19 9.21 13.95
N LYS A 50 -5.05 9.73 14.42
CA LYS A 50 -4.88 11.15 14.75
C LYS A 50 -4.49 11.95 13.52
N LEU A 51 -3.64 11.37 12.67
CA LEU A 51 -3.26 11.96 11.39
C LEU A 51 -4.35 11.75 10.32
N GLY A 52 -5.12 10.65 10.43
CA GLY A 52 -6.13 10.25 9.47
C GLY A 52 -5.55 9.66 8.18
N TYR A 53 -4.33 9.17 8.23
CA TYR A 53 -3.66 8.48 7.11
C TYR A 53 -2.54 7.57 7.63
N THR A 54 -2.04 6.69 6.79
CA THR A 54 -0.96 5.75 7.11
C THR A 54 0.36 6.46 7.40
N ASP A 55 1.00 6.09 8.51
CA ASP A 55 2.31 6.57 8.92
C ASP A 55 3.23 5.39 9.32
N TRP A 56 4.47 5.66 9.65
CA TRP A 56 5.44 4.66 10.10
C TRP A 56 6.41 5.16 11.16
N THR A 57 7.06 4.22 11.84
CA THR A 57 8.16 4.45 12.78
C THR A 57 9.20 3.33 12.65
N ASP A 58 10.46 3.62 12.98
CA ASP A 58 11.55 2.64 13.07
C ASP A 58 11.75 2.09 14.49
N VAL A 59 10.94 2.54 15.43
CA VAL A 59 10.90 2.05 16.82
C VAL A 59 9.60 1.29 17.03
N ALA A 60 9.70 0.05 17.55
CA ALA A 60 8.53 -0.78 17.81
C ALA A 60 7.53 -0.08 18.74
N PRO A 61 6.30 0.23 18.27
CA PRO A 61 5.29 0.87 19.11
C PRO A 61 4.63 -0.14 20.04
N GLU A 62 3.95 0.35 21.09
CA GLU A 62 3.19 -0.50 22.02
C GLU A 62 2.07 -1.28 21.32
N PHE A 63 1.54 -0.77 20.20
CA PHE A 63 0.49 -1.38 19.38
C PHE A 63 1.03 -2.16 18.18
N VAL A 64 2.20 -2.80 18.31
CA VAL A 64 2.86 -3.53 17.23
C VAL A 64 1.99 -4.64 16.61
N SER A 65 1.04 -5.20 17.34
CA SER A 65 0.08 -6.20 16.83
C SER A 65 -0.79 -5.65 15.69
N LYS A 66 -0.94 -4.32 15.60
CA LYS A 66 -1.72 -3.62 14.58
C LYS A 66 -0.87 -3.04 13.45
N CYS A 67 0.44 -3.29 13.47
CA CYS A 67 1.34 -2.78 12.46
C CYS A 67 1.59 -3.81 11.36
N PHE A 68 1.83 -3.31 10.16
CA PHE A 68 2.57 -4.06 9.14
C PHE A 68 4.07 -3.83 9.38
N VAL A 69 4.85 -4.90 9.50
CA VAL A 69 6.28 -4.82 9.78
C VAL A 69 7.08 -5.07 8.50
N ALA A 70 7.71 -4.04 7.98
CA ALA A 70 8.67 -4.18 6.89
C ALA A 70 10.06 -4.48 7.47
N THR A 71 10.58 -5.68 7.20
CA THR A 71 11.95 -6.07 7.53
C THR A 71 12.85 -5.80 6.32
N ASN A 72 13.92 -5.05 6.53
CA ASN A 72 14.80 -4.53 5.47
C ASN A 72 16.30 -4.83 5.78
N PRO A 73 16.70 -6.10 5.73
CA PRO A 73 18.04 -6.52 6.16
C PRO A 73 19.17 -5.94 5.30
N ASN A 74 18.86 -5.51 4.09
CA ASN A 74 19.80 -4.95 3.14
C ASN A 74 19.88 -3.41 3.19
N ASN A 75 19.12 -2.77 4.09
CA ASN A 75 19.01 -1.31 4.19
C ASN A 75 18.67 -0.63 2.85
N ASN A 76 17.84 -1.27 2.03
CA ASN A 76 17.33 -0.69 0.79
C ASN A 76 16.49 0.55 1.10
N THR A 77 16.41 1.49 0.17
CA THR A 77 15.48 2.60 0.33
C THR A 77 14.06 2.10 0.14
N ILE A 78 13.26 2.14 1.20
CA ILE A 78 11.81 1.93 1.17
C ILE A 78 11.12 3.28 1.21
N VAL A 79 10.10 3.45 0.39
CA VAL A 79 9.27 4.66 0.31
C VAL A 79 7.87 4.32 0.78
N LEU A 80 7.34 5.09 1.73
CA LEU A 80 5.93 5.05 2.12
C LEU A 80 5.16 6.12 1.35
N LEU A 81 4.08 5.71 0.69
CA LEU A 81 3.08 6.59 0.12
C LEU A 81 1.75 6.35 0.87
N PRO A 82 1.35 7.24 1.77
CA PRO A 82 0.01 7.23 2.36
C PRO A 82 -1.00 7.59 1.27
N LEU A 83 -1.80 6.63 0.82
CA LEU A 83 -2.68 6.82 -0.33
C LEU A 83 -4.01 7.45 0.08
N ASP A 84 -4.77 6.77 0.94
CA ASP A 84 -6.06 7.28 1.37
C ASP A 84 -5.90 8.55 2.22
N HIS A 85 -6.85 9.46 2.08
CA HIS A 85 -6.93 10.76 2.76
C HIS A 85 -5.73 11.70 2.58
N ARG A 86 -4.63 11.27 1.96
CA ARG A 86 -3.44 12.12 1.78
C ARG A 86 -3.06 12.33 0.31
N ILE A 87 -2.82 11.28 -0.44
CA ILE A 87 -2.40 11.37 -1.86
C ILE A 87 -3.62 11.31 -2.79
N LEU A 88 -4.54 10.40 -2.54
CA LEU A 88 -5.74 10.16 -3.35
C LEU A 88 -6.97 10.69 -2.62
N THR A 89 -7.36 11.94 -2.88
CA THR A 89 -8.41 12.66 -2.13
C THR A 89 -9.58 13.15 -2.98
N GLY A 90 -9.54 12.96 -4.30
CA GLY A 90 -10.60 13.43 -5.22
C GLY A 90 -11.84 12.54 -5.14
N LYS A 91 -13.06 13.13 -5.00
CA LYS A 91 -14.32 12.38 -4.88
C LYS A 91 -14.55 11.33 -5.98
N SER A 92 -14.13 11.60 -7.21
CA SER A 92 -14.24 10.66 -8.32
C SER A 92 -13.18 9.54 -8.28
N VAL A 93 -12.10 9.76 -7.58
CA VAL A 93 -11.00 8.80 -7.44
C VAL A 93 -11.27 7.83 -6.31
N VAL A 94 -11.90 8.32 -5.22
CA VAL A 94 -12.19 7.51 -4.03
C VAL A 94 -13.54 6.75 -4.10
N ALA A 95 -14.26 6.83 -5.21
CA ALA A 95 -15.59 6.18 -5.38
C ALA A 95 -15.51 4.67 -5.47
N GLY A 96 -14.62 3.96 -5.10
CA GLY A 96 -14.48 2.49 -4.96
C GLY A 96 -13.76 2.10 -3.69
N GLY A 97 -13.44 3.12 -2.86
CA GLY A 97 -12.51 2.97 -1.75
C GLY A 97 -11.06 3.02 -2.22
N ILE A 98 -10.19 3.52 -1.36
CA ILE A 98 -8.75 3.59 -1.60
C ILE A 98 -8.06 2.81 -0.50
N CYS A 99 -7.04 2.02 -0.84
CA CYS A 99 -6.24 1.36 0.19
C CYS A 99 -5.40 2.38 0.96
N ASP A 100 -5.10 2.07 2.20
CA ASP A 100 -4.49 2.99 3.15
C ASP A 100 -3.10 3.45 2.71
N GLY A 101 -2.26 2.54 2.23
CA GLY A 101 -0.88 2.89 1.90
C GLY A 101 -0.20 1.98 0.89
N MET A 102 0.95 2.45 0.43
CA MET A 102 1.82 1.70 -0.47
C MET A 102 3.27 1.83 -0.02
N LEU A 103 3.95 0.69 0.09
CA LEU A 103 5.41 0.65 0.20
C LEU A 103 6.02 0.36 -1.16
N LEU A 104 7.07 1.09 -1.49
CA LEU A 104 7.73 1.01 -2.78
C LEU A 104 9.24 0.92 -2.61
N THR A 105 9.84 -0.05 -3.29
CA THR A 105 11.28 -0.14 -3.53
C THR A 105 11.58 -0.04 -5.03
N GLU A 106 12.83 -0.19 -5.45
CA GLU A 106 13.18 -0.22 -6.88
C GLU A 106 12.64 -1.46 -7.61
N LYS A 107 12.25 -2.51 -6.87
CA LYS A 107 11.83 -3.81 -7.43
C LYS A 107 10.44 -4.25 -7.02
N GLU A 108 9.88 -3.68 -5.96
CA GLU A 108 8.68 -4.18 -5.31
C GLU A 108 7.70 -3.07 -4.99
N MET A 109 6.43 -3.34 -5.18
CA MET A 109 5.30 -2.51 -4.77
C MET A 109 4.39 -3.33 -3.88
N CYS A 110 4.16 -2.88 -2.66
CA CYS A 110 3.25 -3.51 -1.71
C CYS A 110 2.10 -2.54 -1.40
N LEU A 111 0.88 -2.89 -1.77
CA LEU A 111 -0.31 -2.16 -1.38
C LEU A 111 -0.84 -2.75 -0.07
N ILE A 112 -1.23 -1.88 0.86
CA ILE A 112 -1.60 -2.27 2.22
C ILE A 112 -2.95 -1.65 2.57
N GLU A 113 -3.83 -2.49 3.12
CA GLU A 113 -5.11 -2.09 3.68
C GLU A 113 -5.21 -2.57 5.13
N PHE A 114 -5.48 -1.66 6.06
CA PHE A 114 -5.58 -1.96 7.49
C PHE A 114 -7.03 -2.24 7.89
N LYS A 115 -7.25 -3.39 8.51
CA LYS A 115 -8.52 -3.79 9.16
C LYS A 115 -8.33 -4.02 10.66
N THR A 116 -7.40 -3.29 11.27
CA THR A 116 -7.00 -3.42 12.68
C THR A 116 -8.04 -2.91 13.67
N ASN A 117 -9.08 -2.25 13.20
CA ASN A 117 -10.24 -1.82 13.98
C ASN A 117 -11.35 -2.89 14.06
N VAL A 118 -11.19 -4.02 13.40
CA VAL A 118 -12.11 -5.16 13.52
C VAL A 118 -11.89 -5.82 14.87
N THR A 119 -12.88 -5.69 15.75
CA THR A 119 -12.87 -6.28 17.10
C THR A 119 -13.79 -7.49 17.23
N SER A 120 -14.56 -7.79 16.18
CA SER A 120 -15.50 -8.92 16.17
C SER A 120 -14.74 -10.21 15.90
N SER A 121 -14.94 -11.21 16.77
CA SER A 121 -14.51 -12.59 16.53
C SER A 121 -15.49 -13.36 15.60
N ASN A 122 -16.55 -12.70 15.10
CA ASN A 122 -17.48 -13.31 14.15
C ASN A 122 -16.80 -13.47 12.80
N TYR A 123 -16.65 -14.70 12.38
CA TYR A 123 -15.95 -15.06 11.16
C TYR A 123 -16.56 -14.42 9.90
N GLN A 124 -17.91 -14.33 9.82
CA GLN A 124 -18.58 -13.68 8.68
C GLN A 124 -18.22 -12.20 8.55
N THR A 125 -18.10 -11.52 9.67
CA THR A 125 -17.64 -10.10 9.68
C THR A 125 -16.22 -9.99 9.16
N ILE A 126 -15.33 -10.90 9.54
CA ILE A 126 -13.92 -10.87 9.10
C ILE A 126 -13.82 -11.14 7.60
N VAL A 127 -14.51 -12.17 7.09
CA VAL A 127 -14.55 -12.48 5.66
C VAL A 127 -15.14 -11.34 4.85
N GLN A 128 -16.21 -10.69 5.34
CA GLN A 128 -16.75 -9.51 4.66
C GLN A 128 -15.74 -8.37 4.63
N ARG A 129 -15.06 -8.08 5.74
CA ARG A 129 -14.02 -7.05 5.80
C ARG A 129 -12.81 -7.39 4.94
N ALA A 130 -12.47 -8.68 4.80
CA ALA A 130 -11.46 -9.14 3.85
C ALA A 130 -11.86 -8.81 2.40
N ASN A 131 -13.09 -9.10 2.00
CA ASN A 131 -13.59 -8.76 0.66
C ASN A 131 -13.58 -7.24 0.42
N ASP A 132 -14.09 -6.44 1.37
CA ASP A 132 -14.04 -4.97 1.27
C ASP A 132 -12.59 -4.46 1.08
N ALA A 133 -11.63 -5.07 1.79
CA ALA A 133 -10.20 -4.72 1.67
C ALA A 133 -9.63 -5.11 0.30
N ILE A 134 -9.96 -6.29 -0.20
CA ILE A 134 -9.54 -6.77 -1.52
C ILE A 134 -10.03 -5.83 -2.62
N ASP A 135 -11.29 -5.41 -2.54
CA ASP A 135 -11.87 -4.47 -3.51
C ASP A 135 -11.16 -3.11 -3.48
N GLN A 136 -10.84 -2.58 -2.29
CA GLN A 136 -10.10 -1.32 -2.14
C GLN A 136 -8.66 -1.43 -2.70
N LEU A 137 -7.96 -2.51 -2.37
CA LEU A 137 -6.60 -2.78 -2.85
C LEU A 137 -6.58 -2.88 -4.38
N TRP A 138 -7.47 -3.69 -4.96
CA TRP A 138 -7.53 -3.89 -6.40
C TRP A 138 -7.96 -2.63 -7.14
N HIS A 139 -9.01 -1.94 -6.68
CA HIS A 139 -9.43 -0.67 -7.25
C HIS A 139 -8.29 0.36 -7.25
N THR A 140 -7.56 0.48 -6.14
CA THR A 140 -6.43 1.41 -6.04
C THR A 140 -5.35 1.09 -7.08
N PHE A 141 -5.03 -0.17 -7.26
CA PHE A 141 -4.00 -0.60 -8.21
C PHE A 141 -4.47 -0.51 -9.66
N ASP A 142 -5.54 -1.23 -10.01
CA ASP A 142 -5.94 -1.48 -11.39
C ASP A 142 -6.67 -0.29 -12.03
N ASP A 143 -7.50 0.42 -11.25
CA ASP A 143 -8.27 1.57 -11.75
C ASP A 143 -7.55 2.92 -11.60
N ILE A 144 -6.55 3.01 -10.69
CA ILE A 144 -5.91 4.29 -10.40
C ILE A 144 -4.41 4.28 -10.70
N ILE A 145 -3.60 3.48 -9.98
CA ILE A 145 -2.13 3.56 -10.08
C ILE A 145 -1.65 3.12 -11.46
N LYS A 146 -2.03 1.92 -11.89
CA LYS A 146 -1.61 1.33 -13.16
C LYS A 146 -1.98 2.20 -14.36
N PRO A 147 -3.25 2.65 -14.56
CA PRO A 147 -3.60 3.50 -15.69
C PRO A 147 -2.87 4.84 -15.67
N LYS A 148 -2.70 5.45 -14.48
CA LYS A 148 -2.01 6.74 -14.37
C LYS A 148 -0.52 6.63 -14.66
N CYS A 149 0.14 5.55 -14.27
CA CYS A 149 1.52 5.28 -14.66
C CYS A 149 1.62 5.02 -16.17
N THR A 150 0.70 4.29 -16.77
CA THR A 150 0.68 4.01 -18.21
C THR A 150 0.53 5.28 -19.05
N THR A 151 -0.08 6.35 -18.53
CA THR A 151 -0.09 7.66 -19.22
C THR A 151 1.27 8.36 -19.23
N GLN A 152 2.23 7.88 -18.45
CA GLN A 152 3.60 8.39 -18.41
C GLN A 152 4.48 7.57 -19.35
N SER A 153 5.62 8.13 -19.72
CA SER A 153 6.57 7.43 -20.59
C SER A 153 8.02 7.67 -20.16
N ILE A 154 8.86 6.66 -20.44
CA ILE A 154 10.31 6.75 -20.31
C ILE A 154 10.88 6.37 -21.68
N ALA A 155 11.72 7.25 -22.24
CA ALA A 155 12.31 7.10 -23.57
C ALA A 155 11.27 6.80 -24.68
N GLY A 156 10.07 7.36 -24.54
CA GLY A 156 8.98 7.20 -25.51
C GLY A 156 8.14 5.91 -25.36
N GLN A 157 8.45 5.06 -24.37
CA GLN A 157 7.67 3.86 -24.06
C GLN A 157 6.77 4.13 -22.84
N PRO A 158 5.47 3.74 -22.89
CA PRO A 158 4.60 3.79 -21.73
C PRO A 158 5.18 3.03 -20.53
N ILE A 159 4.91 3.51 -19.32
CA ILE A 159 5.32 2.81 -18.12
C ILE A 159 4.38 1.62 -17.88
N ASP A 160 4.94 0.44 -17.85
CA ASP A 160 4.25 -0.80 -17.47
C ASP A 160 4.74 -1.22 -16.07
N VAL A 161 3.90 -0.95 -15.06
CA VAL A 161 4.23 -1.20 -13.65
C VAL A 161 4.44 -2.69 -13.39
N GLU A 162 3.66 -3.55 -14.03
CA GLU A 162 3.69 -5.01 -13.84
C GLU A 162 4.96 -5.65 -14.44
N GLN A 163 5.53 -5.03 -15.48
CA GLN A 163 6.82 -5.46 -16.01
C GLN A 163 8.02 -4.92 -15.21
N MET A 164 7.83 -3.83 -14.52
CA MET A 164 8.91 -3.15 -13.79
C MET A 164 9.07 -3.64 -12.35
N LEU A 165 7.98 -4.05 -11.70
CA LEU A 165 7.94 -4.34 -10.27
C LEU A 165 7.21 -5.66 -9.98
N SER A 166 7.64 -6.34 -8.93
CA SER A 166 6.83 -7.35 -8.24
C SER A 166 5.76 -6.63 -7.43
N ILE A 167 4.49 -7.02 -7.63
CA ILE A 167 3.34 -6.36 -6.99
C ILE A 167 2.67 -7.34 -6.04
N GLU A 168 2.47 -6.91 -4.82
CA GLU A 168 1.87 -7.69 -3.75
C GLU A 168 0.83 -6.89 -2.99
N PHE A 169 -0.18 -7.56 -2.47
CA PHE A 169 -1.31 -6.98 -1.76
C PHE A 169 -1.40 -7.55 -0.35
N TYR A 170 -1.63 -6.68 0.63
CA TYR A 170 -1.67 -7.05 2.03
C TYR A 170 -2.91 -6.52 2.73
N VAL A 171 -3.62 -7.40 3.41
CA VAL A 171 -4.69 -7.04 4.35
C VAL A 171 -4.18 -7.30 5.76
N VAL A 172 -4.09 -6.25 6.56
CA VAL A 172 -3.50 -6.27 7.89
C VAL A 172 -4.58 -6.26 8.95
N TYR A 173 -4.67 -7.32 9.73
CA TYR A 173 -5.53 -7.41 10.92
C TYR A 173 -4.72 -7.20 12.20
N ASP A 174 -5.40 -6.94 13.31
CA ASP A 174 -4.77 -7.01 14.62
C ASP A 174 -4.36 -8.47 14.91
N LYS A 175 -3.06 -8.72 15.15
CA LYS A 175 -2.55 -10.07 15.47
C LYS A 175 -3.13 -10.66 16.75
N ASP A 176 -3.59 -9.77 17.65
CA ASP A 176 -4.20 -10.18 18.91
C ASP A 176 -5.68 -10.60 18.73
N LEU A 177 -6.22 -10.47 17.52
CA LEU A 177 -7.57 -10.90 17.19
C LEU A 177 -7.60 -12.43 17.06
N GLU A 178 -8.03 -13.11 18.11
CA GLU A 178 -8.28 -14.54 18.08
C GLU A 178 -9.53 -14.87 17.26
N VAL A 179 -9.34 -15.46 16.09
CA VAL A 179 -10.45 -15.89 15.23
C VAL A 179 -10.33 -17.38 14.94
N THR A 180 -11.31 -18.12 15.44
CA THR A 180 -11.41 -19.57 15.13
C THR A 180 -12.16 -19.79 13.82
N GLY A 181 -11.60 -20.61 12.93
CA GLY A 181 -12.30 -21.11 11.73
C GLY A 181 -12.23 -20.23 10.47
N VAL A 182 -11.54 -19.10 10.50
CA VAL A 182 -11.46 -18.15 9.34
C VAL A 182 -10.37 -18.51 8.33
N ASN A 183 -9.36 -19.27 8.74
CA ASN A 183 -8.16 -19.47 7.92
C ASN A 183 -8.45 -20.13 6.55
N SER A 184 -9.42 -21.03 6.46
CA SER A 184 -9.76 -21.67 5.18
C SER A 184 -10.36 -20.68 4.17
N GLU A 185 -11.28 -19.83 4.60
CA GLU A 185 -11.91 -18.84 3.73
C GLU A 185 -10.94 -17.75 3.30
N LEU A 186 -10.04 -17.31 4.18
CA LEU A 186 -8.99 -16.37 3.80
C LEU A 186 -8.02 -16.98 2.80
N MET A 187 -7.66 -18.27 2.94
CA MET A 187 -6.85 -19.01 1.96
C MET A 187 -7.58 -19.15 0.62
N ASP A 188 -8.89 -19.38 0.63
CA ASP A 188 -9.70 -19.45 -0.59
C ASP A 188 -9.70 -18.08 -1.31
N LEU A 189 -9.87 -16.98 -0.57
CA LEU A 189 -9.77 -15.62 -1.11
C LEU A 189 -8.38 -15.33 -1.72
N GLN A 190 -7.30 -15.75 -1.06
CA GLN A 190 -5.94 -15.61 -1.60
C GLN A 190 -5.78 -16.38 -2.91
N THR A 191 -6.26 -17.62 -2.94
CA THR A 191 -6.19 -18.50 -4.11
C THR A 191 -7.00 -17.93 -5.28
N GLN A 192 -8.22 -17.46 -4.98
CA GLN A 192 -9.07 -16.84 -5.98
C GLN A 192 -8.43 -15.55 -6.52
N PHE A 193 -7.94 -14.68 -5.66
CA PHE A 193 -7.29 -13.43 -6.06
C PHE A 193 -6.07 -13.70 -6.96
N LEU A 194 -5.22 -14.65 -6.59
CA LEU A 194 -4.07 -15.04 -7.41
C LEU A 194 -4.51 -15.57 -8.78
N THR A 195 -5.57 -16.38 -8.82
CA THR A 195 -6.09 -16.95 -10.06
C THR A 195 -6.69 -15.86 -10.97
N ASP A 196 -7.46 -14.95 -10.41
CA ASP A 196 -8.22 -13.94 -11.16
C ASP A 196 -7.37 -12.73 -11.55
N LYS A 197 -6.40 -12.35 -10.71
CA LYS A 197 -5.62 -11.12 -10.83
C LYS A 197 -4.16 -11.35 -11.19
N SER A 198 -3.67 -12.59 -11.08
CA SER A 198 -2.26 -12.96 -11.34
C SER A 198 -1.25 -12.30 -10.39
N HIS A 199 -1.72 -11.82 -9.23
CA HIS A 199 -0.91 -11.19 -8.19
C HIS A 199 -1.16 -11.85 -6.83
N PRO A 200 -0.15 -11.97 -5.97
CA PRO A 200 -0.33 -12.52 -4.65
C PRO A 200 -1.05 -11.55 -3.70
N LEU A 201 -1.96 -12.10 -2.91
CA LEU A 201 -2.64 -11.46 -1.79
C LEU A 201 -2.24 -12.15 -0.50
N TYR A 202 -1.98 -11.39 0.55
CA TYR A 202 -1.61 -11.89 1.87
C TYR A 202 -2.49 -11.31 2.96
N PHE A 203 -2.94 -12.16 3.86
CA PHE A 203 -3.50 -11.78 5.16
C PHE A 203 -2.39 -11.91 6.19
N ASP A 204 -1.45 -11.00 6.15
CA ASP A 204 -0.24 -11.01 6.98
C ASP A 204 0.14 -9.58 7.40
N ASN A 205 0.84 -9.50 8.52
CA ASN A 205 1.27 -8.26 9.13
C ASN A 205 2.77 -7.97 8.88
N GLY A 206 3.35 -8.49 7.82
CA GLY A 206 4.73 -8.17 7.52
C GLY A 206 5.30 -8.79 6.26
N LYS A 207 6.45 -8.23 5.84
CA LYS A 207 7.21 -8.65 4.68
C LYS A 207 8.69 -8.37 4.88
N THR A 208 9.53 -9.24 4.34
CA THR A 208 10.97 -8.99 4.20
C THR A 208 11.27 -8.46 2.79
N PHE A 209 11.84 -7.28 2.70
CA PHE A 209 12.34 -6.66 1.45
C PHE A 209 13.79 -7.10 1.21
N LEU A 210 14.08 -7.72 0.06
CA LEU A 210 15.38 -8.32 -0.28
C LEU A 210 16.17 -7.53 -1.34
#